data_8c4f7966f608ad45746c5928b98e06fa
#
_entry.id   8c4f7966f608ad45746c5928b98e06fa
#
_cell.length_a   1.000
_cell.length_b   1.000
_cell.length_c   1.000
_cell.angle_alpha   90.00
_cell.angle_beta   90.00
_cell.angle_gamma   90.00
#
_symmetry.space_group_name_H-M   'P 1'
#
loop_
_entity.id
_entity.type
_entity.pdbx_description
1 polymer ?
#
loop_
_entity_poly.entity_id
_entity_poly.type
_entity_poly.pdbx_seq_one_letter_code
_entity_poly.pdbx_strand_id
1 'polypeptide(L)'
;MSDLSAARPSGLDALRERVRFDLECLNYPARPWVRTRPGEEDVLDCAIVGGGQYGQSLAFGLMRERVQRVVVFDANPPGLAGPWLTFARMIMLRTPKDLTGPDMGIGSLSFRAWYEAQHGAQGWEQLFR
;
A
#
# COMPACT_ATOMS: atom_id res chain seq x y z
N MET A 1 28.75 -30.98 -5.98
CA MET A 1 27.98 -30.56 -4.80
C MET A 1 27.94 -29.05 -4.84
N SER A 2 26.94 -28.50 -5.49
CA SER A 2 26.74 -27.05 -5.62
C SER A 2 25.91 -26.58 -4.44
N ASP A 3 26.56 -25.79 -3.61
CA ASP A 3 25.97 -25.14 -2.43
C ASP A 3 25.00 -24.05 -2.91
N LEU A 4 23.73 -24.43 -3.04
CA LEU A 4 22.64 -23.48 -3.22
C LEU A 4 22.27 -22.92 -1.84
N SER A 5 23.17 -22.12 -1.28
CA SER A 5 22.85 -21.19 -0.21
C SER A 5 21.92 -20.12 -0.79
N ALA A 6 20.64 -20.47 -0.97
CA ALA A 6 19.60 -19.50 -1.24
C ALA A 6 19.57 -18.57 0.00
N ALA A 7 20.02 -17.35 -0.19
CA ALA A 7 19.96 -16.32 0.84
C ALA A 7 18.51 -16.28 1.36
N ARG A 8 18.32 -16.39 2.67
CA ARG A 8 16.98 -16.25 3.28
C ARG A 8 16.40 -14.91 2.82
N PRO A 9 15.17 -14.90 2.28
CA PRO A 9 14.56 -13.65 1.85
C PRO A 9 14.60 -12.64 3.01
N SER A 10 14.86 -11.37 2.67
CA SER A 10 14.78 -10.29 3.66
C SER A 10 13.40 -10.28 4.31
N GLY A 11 13.25 -9.75 5.51
CA GLY A 11 11.94 -9.64 6.16
C GLY A 11 10.90 -8.94 5.27
N LEU A 12 11.34 -7.95 4.48
CA LEU A 12 10.47 -7.25 3.51
C LEU A 12 10.11 -8.13 2.31
N ASP A 13 10.99 -9.01 1.85
CA ASP A 13 10.66 -9.91 0.73
C ASP A 13 9.65 -10.98 1.18
N ALA A 14 9.82 -11.51 2.38
CA ALA A 14 8.84 -12.42 2.98
C ALA A 14 7.47 -11.72 3.16
N LEU A 15 7.48 -10.45 3.58
CA LEU A 15 6.25 -9.67 3.70
C LEU A 15 5.59 -9.44 2.32
N ARG A 16 6.34 -9.14 1.27
CA ARG A 16 5.81 -8.99 -0.10
C ARG A 16 5.11 -10.26 -0.58
N GLU A 17 5.73 -11.42 -0.35
CA GLU A 17 5.12 -12.70 -0.72
C GLU A 17 3.82 -12.95 0.05
N ARG A 18 3.79 -12.62 1.34
CA ARG A 18 2.59 -12.71 2.14
C ARG A 18 1.49 -11.76 1.65
N VAL A 19 1.82 -10.51 1.39
CA VAL A 19 0.87 -9.54 0.83
C VAL A 19 0.29 -10.04 -0.49
N ARG A 20 1.14 -10.58 -1.37
CA ARG A 20 0.68 -11.14 -2.64
C ARG A 20 -0.32 -12.27 -2.43
N PHE A 21 0.00 -13.21 -1.55
CA PHE A 21 -0.88 -14.32 -1.21
C PHE A 21 -2.21 -13.85 -0.61
N ASP A 22 -2.16 -12.93 0.36
CA ASP A 22 -3.36 -12.38 0.99
C ASP A 22 -4.27 -11.69 -0.04
N LEU A 23 -3.68 -10.93 -0.98
CA LEU A 23 -4.42 -10.26 -2.06
C LEU A 23 -5.03 -11.26 -3.06
N GLU A 24 -4.36 -12.37 -3.35
CA GLU A 24 -4.89 -13.44 -4.18
C GLU A 24 -6.09 -14.13 -3.50
N CYS A 25 -6.00 -14.41 -2.20
CA CYS A 25 -7.10 -14.98 -1.42
C CYS A 25 -8.33 -14.07 -1.34
N LEU A 26 -8.12 -12.75 -1.37
CA LEU A 26 -9.17 -11.74 -1.29
C LEU A 26 -9.57 -11.19 -2.67
N ASN A 27 -9.34 -11.94 -3.73
CA ASN A 27 -9.54 -11.52 -5.11
C ASN A 27 -11.03 -11.51 -5.52
N TYR A 28 -11.79 -10.54 -4.99
CA TYR A 28 -13.17 -10.28 -5.33
C TYR A 28 -13.43 -8.77 -5.43
N PRO A 29 -14.14 -8.29 -6.45
CA PRO A 29 -14.65 -9.02 -7.62
C PRO A 29 -13.53 -9.52 -8.54
N ALA A 30 -13.72 -10.70 -9.16
CA ALA A 30 -12.69 -11.34 -9.97
C ALA A 30 -12.53 -10.70 -11.37
N ARG A 31 -13.51 -9.90 -11.79
CA ARG A 31 -13.54 -9.29 -13.13
C ARG A 31 -13.89 -7.80 -13.04
N PRO A 32 -13.40 -6.99 -14.00
CA PRO A 32 -13.87 -5.63 -14.15
C PRO A 32 -15.38 -5.60 -14.40
N TRP A 33 -16.07 -4.69 -13.73
CA TRP A 33 -17.53 -4.52 -13.84
C TRP A 33 -17.92 -3.12 -14.35
N VAL A 34 -16.99 -2.18 -14.32
CA VAL A 34 -17.21 -0.86 -14.90
C VAL A 34 -17.21 -0.99 -16.42
N ARG A 35 -18.32 -0.61 -17.03
CA ARG A 35 -18.50 -0.72 -18.48
C ARG A 35 -17.84 0.45 -19.18
N THR A 36 -17.06 0.14 -20.22
CA THR A 36 -16.60 1.14 -21.20
C THR A 36 -17.66 1.24 -22.30
N ARG A 37 -18.08 2.45 -22.64
CA ARG A 37 -18.95 2.67 -23.77
C ARG A 37 -18.13 2.74 -25.07
N PRO A 38 -18.65 2.29 -26.20
CA PRO A 38 -17.98 2.46 -27.48
C PRO A 38 -17.65 3.93 -27.75
N GLY A 39 -16.41 4.24 -28.09
CA GLY A 39 -15.92 5.59 -28.30
C GLY A 39 -15.46 6.33 -27.02
N GLU A 40 -15.52 5.70 -25.86
CA GLU A 40 -15.07 6.26 -24.57
C GLU A 40 -13.88 5.45 -23.99
N GLU A 41 -13.09 4.81 -24.84
CA GLU A 41 -11.96 3.96 -24.40
C GLU A 41 -10.89 4.76 -23.65
N ASP A 42 -10.73 6.04 -23.99
CA ASP A 42 -9.78 6.96 -23.36
C ASP A 42 -10.35 7.72 -22.14
N VAL A 43 -11.64 7.50 -21.82
CA VAL A 43 -12.27 8.17 -20.68
C VAL A 43 -11.88 7.44 -19.39
N LEU A 44 -11.38 8.21 -18.41
CA LEU A 44 -11.02 7.67 -17.10
C LEU A 44 -12.27 7.28 -16.31
N ASP A 45 -12.21 6.18 -15.58
CA ASP A 45 -13.23 5.81 -14.60
C ASP A 45 -13.14 6.69 -13.36
N CYS A 46 -11.91 7.06 -12.97
CA CYS A 46 -11.67 7.94 -11.84
C CYS A 46 -10.35 8.71 -12.02
N ALA A 47 -10.39 9.99 -11.73
CA ALA A 47 -9.21 10.85 -11.59
C ALA A 47 -9.10 11.28 -10.13
N ILE A 48 -7.97 10.96 -9.49
CA ILE A 48 -7.67 11.31 -8.11
C ILE A 48 -6.67 12.46 -8.11
N VAL A 49 -7.00 13.56 -7.43
CA VAL A 49 -6.11 14.69 -7.25
C VAL A 49 -5.50 14.63 -5.86
N GLY A 50 -4.17 14.48 -5.81
CA GLY A 50 -3.38 14.27 -4.60
C GLY A 50 -2.94 12.81 -4.44
N GLY A 51 -1.64 12.54 -4.61
CA GLY A 51 -1.00 11.21 -4.49
C GLY A 51 -0.48 10.91 -3.08
N GLY A 52 -0.89 11.65 -2.06
CA GLY A 52 -0.56 11.38 -0.67
C GLY A 52 -1.25 10.13 -0.14
N GLN A 53 -1.17 9.90 1.17
CA GLN A 53 -1.70 8.71 1.83
C GLN A 53 -3.15 8.39 1.44
N TYR A 54 -4.04 9.37 1.45
CA TYR A 54 -5.46 9.18 1.11
C TYR A 54 -5.68 8.86 -0.36
N GLY A 55 -4.99 9.59 -1.26
CA GLY A 55 -5.10 9.33 -2.70
C GLY A 55 -4.61 7.94 -3.09
N GLN A 56 -3.51 7.50 -2.51
CA GLN A 56 -2.98 6.15 -2.73
C GLN A 56 -3.91 5.08 -2.15
N SER A 57 -4.47 5.30 -0.96
CA SER A 57 -5.44 4.37 -0.35
C SER A 57 -6.70 4.24 -1.18
N LEU A 58 -7.21 5.37 -1.71
CA LEU A 58 -8.37 5.37 -2.61
C LEU A 58 -8.05 4.63 -3.92
N ALA A 59 -6.90 4.93 -4.53
CA ALA A 59 -6.47 4.25 -5.76
C ALA A 59 -6.37 2.73 -5.54
N PHE A 60 -5.75 2.30 -4.44
CA PHE A 60 -5.66 0.89 -4.08
C PHE A 60 -7.03 0.25 -3.88
N GLY A 61 -7.95 0.92 -3.17
CA GLY A 61 -9.32 0.45 -2.99
C GLY A 61 -10.06 0.29 -4.31
N LEU A 62 -9.98 1.28 -5.22
CA LEU A 62 -10.58 1.21 -6.55
C LEU A 62 -9.98 0.07 -7.40
N MET A 63 -8.67 -0.11 -7.35
CA MET A 63 -8.02 -1.24 -8.05
C MET A 63 -8.51 -2.59 -7.53
N ARG A 64 -8.72 -2.73 -6.23
CA ARG A 64 -9.30 -3.94 -5.62
C ARG A 64 -10.73 -4.17 -6.07
N GLU A 65 -11.51 -3.10 -6.20
CA GLU A 65 -12.86 -3.16 -6.76
C GLU A 65 -12.88 -3.33 -8.30
N ARG A 66 -11.74 -3.58 -8.93
CA ARG A 66 -11.59 -3.77 -10.37
C ARG A 66 -12.00 -2.58 -11.23
N VAL A 67 -11.91 -1.38 -10.69
CA VAL A 67 -11.95 -0.14 -11.46
C VAL A 67 -10.57 0.04 -12.11
N GLN A 68 -10.50 0.09 -13.43
CA GLN A 68 -9.23 -0.05 -14.15
C GLN A 68 -8.62 1.27 -14.61
N ARG A 69 -9.44 2.18 -15.12
CA ARG A 69 -8.96 3.45 -15.68
C ARG A 69 -8.89 4.52 -14.59
N VAL A 70 -8.00 4.27 -13.61
CA VAL A 70 -7.76 5.18 -12.49
C VAL A 70 -6.41 5.87 -12.70
N VAL A 71 -6.38 7.19 -12.60
CA VAL A 71 -5.16 7.99 -12.66
C VAL A 71 -5.06 8.85 -11.40
N VAL A 72 -3.86 8.92 -10.83
CA VAL A 72 -3.55 9.79 -9.68
C VAL A 72 -2.68 10.92 -10.17
N PHE A 73 -3.11 12.14 -9.95
CA PHE A 73 -2.35 13.37 -10.23
C PHE A 73 -1.80 13.94 -8.93
N ASP A 74 -0.53 14.31 -8.92
CA ASP A 74 0.08 15.03 -7.80
C ASP A 74 0.97 16.16 -8.35
N ALA A 75 1.06 17.25 -7.59
CA ALA A 75 1.93 18.37 -7.94
C ALA A 75 3.42 18.05 -7.72
N ASN A 76 3.71 17.06 -6.86
CA ASN A 76 5.06 16.63 -6.56
C ASN A 76 5.45 15.41 -7.39
N PRO A 77 6.75 15.22 -7.65
CA PRO A 77 7.23 14.03 -8.35
C PRO A 77 7.01 12.74 -7.53
N PRO A 78 7.07 11.57 -8.18
CA PRO A 78 6.95 10.28 -7.49
C PRO A 78 7.90 10.17 -6.29
N GLY A 79 7.38 9.68 -5.18
CA GLY A 79 8.10 9.55 -3.91
C GLY A 79 8.06 10.79 -3.01
N LEU A 80 7.59 11.93 -3.50
CA LEU A 80 7.42 13.16 -2.72
C LEU A 80 5.94 13.56 -2.54
N ALA A 81 5.02 12.69 -2.91
CA ALA A 81 3.59 12.94 -2.76
C ALA A 81 3.20 13.07 -1.28
N GLY A 82 2.31 14.01 -1.00
CA GLY A 82 1.85 14.29 0.35
C GLY A 82 2.80 15.18 1.17
N PRO A 83 2.43 15.50 2.42
CA PRO A 83 3.12 16.51 3.21
C PRO A 83 4.37 16.01 3.95
N TRP A 84 4.51 14.71 4.16
CA TRP A 84 5.47 14.13 5.13
C TRP A 84 6.93 14.31 4.76
N LEU A 85 7.25 14.30 3.48
CA LEU A 85 8.61 14.53 2.98
C LEU A 85 8.85 15.96 2.52
N THR A 86 7.81 16.80 2.53
CA THR A 86 7.87 18.18 2.05
C THR A 86 7.80 19.18 3.20
N PHE A 87 6.62 19.58 3.64
CA PHE A 87 6.44 20.67 4.60
C PHE A 87 6.01 20.24 6.00
N ALA A 88 5.50 19.01 6.20
CA ALA A 88 5.14 18.55 7.53
C ALA A 88 6.39 18.16 8.33
N ARG A 89 6.72 18.98 9.32
CA ARG A 89 7.90 18.84 10.18
C ARG A 89 7.46 18.55 11.61
N MET A 90 6.98 17.35 11.86
CA MET A 90 6.62 16.92 13.21
C MET A 90 7.79 16.15 13.84
N ILE A 91 8.18 16.53 15.05
CA ILE A 91 9.21 15.85 15.82
C ILE A 91 8.71 14.46 16.26
N MET A 92 7.41 14.38 16.56
CA MET A 92 6.77 13.14 17.03
C MET A 92 5.35 13.05 16.48
N LEU A 93 5.01 11.89 15.94
CA LEU A 93 3.62 11.55 15.60
C LEU A 93 2.86 11.26 16.90
N ARG A 94 1.69 11.87 17.06
CA ARG A 94 0.83 11.65 18.23
C ARG A 94 -0.13 10.48 18.07
N THR A 95 -0.18 9.89 16.89
CA THR A 95 -1.03 8.75 16.60
C THR A 95 -0.45 7.51 17.28
N PRO A 96 -1.21 6.79 18.11
CA PRO A 96 -0.76 5.54 18.69
C PRO A 96 -0.36 4.53 17.62
N LYS A 97 0.71 3.76 17.87
CA LYS A 97 1.21 2.76 16.91
C LYS A 97 0.19 1.65 16.60
N ASP A 98 -0.73 1.40 17.52
CA ASP A 98 -1.75 0.36 17.40
C ASP A 98 -3.01 0.83 16.67
N LEU A 99 -3.06 2.10 16.25
CA LEU A 99 -4.18 2.59 15.46
C LEU A 99 -4.13 1.98 14.06
N THR A 100 -5.27 1.47 13.63
CA THR A 100 -5.42 0.91 12.28
C THR A 100 -5.13 1.97 11.22
N GLY A 101 -4.23 1.63 10.31
CA GLY A 101 -3.90 2.46 9.15
C GLY A 101 -4.80 2.15 7.94
N PRO A 102 -4.44 2.65 6.76
CA PRO A 102 -5.19 2.42 5.52
C PRO A 102 -4.87 1.05 4.90
N ASP A 103 -4.90 -0.01 5.71
CA ASP A 103 -4.56 -1.38 5.32
C ASP A 103 -5.74 -2.16 4.70
N MET A 104 -6.92 -1.53 4.60
CA MET A 104 -8.15 -2.13 4.07
C MET A 104 -8.54 -3.45 4.74
N GLY A 105 -8.18 -3.62 6.02
CA GLY A 105 -8.42 -4.85 6.78
C GLY A 105 -7.48 -6.01 6.43
N ILE A 106 -6.40 -5.75 5.69
CA ILE A 106 -5.39 -6.75 5.31
C ILE A 106 -4.19 -6.61 6.25
N GLY A 107 -4.08 -7.49 7.23
CA GLY A 107 -3.06 -7.39 8.28
C GLY A 107 -1.62 -7.30 7.76
N SER A 108 -1.30 -7.96 6.65
CA SER A 108 0.02 -7.88 6.02
C SER A 108 0.34 -6.50 5.41
N LEU A 109 -0.65 -5.64 5.20
CA LEU A 109 -0.47 -4.25 4.75
C LEU A 109 -0.41 -3.26 5.92
N SER A 110 -0.49 -3.73 7.16
CA SER A 110 -0.44 -2.86 8.34
C SER A 110 0.95 -2.26 8.57
N PHE A 111 1.00 -1.11 9.24
CA PHE A 111 2.25 -0.52 9.69
C PHE A 111 3.04 -1.49 10.59
N ARG A 112 2.35 -2.24 11.45
CA ARG A 112 2.97 -3.26 12.30
C ARG A 112 3.70 -4.32 11.47
N ALA A 113 3.03 -4.89 10.46
CA ALA A 113 3.65 -5.91 9.62
C ALA A 113 4.89 -5.37 8.89
N TRP A 114 4.84 -4.15 8.39
CA TRP A 114 5.96 -3.48 7.74
C TRP A 114 7.12 -3.24 8.72
N TYR A 115 6.82 -2.76 9.93
CA TYR A 115 7.84 -2.47 10.93
C TYR A 115 8.50 -3.75 11.45
N GLU A 116 7.71 -4.76 11.80
CA GLU A 116 8.22 -6.06 12.26
C GLU A 116 9.08 -6.78 11.19
N ALA A 117 8.72 -6.62 9.91
CA ALA A 117 9.54 -7.17 8.82
C ALA A 117 10.96 -6.60 8.77
N GLN A 118 11.16 -5.38 9.25
CA GLN A 118 12.46 -4.71 9.27
C GLN A 118 13.20 -4.85 10.61
N HIS A 119 12.47 -4.80 11.72
CA HIS A 119 13.04 -4.66 13.07
C HIS A 119 12.73 -5.85 13.99
N GLY A 120 11.93 -6.81 13.51
CA GLY A 120 11.45 -7.93 14.31
C GLY A 120 10.35 -7.55 15.31
N ALA A 121 9.72 -8.55 15.91
CA ALA A 121 8.65 -8.36 16.90
C ALA A 121 9.13 -7.60 18.15
N GLN A 122 10.36 -7.82 18.59
CA GLN A 122 10.95 -7.08 19.71
C GLN A 122 11.09 -5.58 19.39
N GLY A 123 11.44 -5.23 18.15
CA GLY A 123 11.49 -3.84 17.72
C GLY A 123 10.12 -3.17 17.84
N TRP A 124 9.07 -3.87 17.48
CA TRP A 124 7.69 -3.35 17.64
C TRP A 124 7.33 -3.09 19.10
N GLU A 125 7.67 -4.02 20.01
CA GLU A 125 7.39 -3.84 21.44
C GLU A 125 8.14 -2.65 22.06
N GLN A 126 9.32 -2.34 21.52
CA GLN A 126 10.15 -1.22 21.98
C GLN A 126 9.78 0.12 21.33
N LEU A 127 9.04 0.11 20.23
CA LEU A 127 8.61 1.31 19.52
C LEU A 127 7.65 2.11 20.39
N PHE A 128 8.03 3.32 20.76
CA PHE A 128 7.21 4.24 21.57
C PHE A 128 6.82 3.68 22.97
N ARG A 129 7.81 3.32 23.75
CA ARG A 129 7.64 3.22 25.19
C ARG A 129 7.80 4.57 25.85
#